data_643de082c1dd2ec876c405449cbdc8e7
#
_entry.id   643de082c1dd2ec876c405449cbdc8e7
#
_cell.length_a   1.000
_cell.length_b   1.000
_cell.length_c   1.000
_cell.angle_alpha   90.00
_cell.angle_beta   90.00
_cell.angle_gamma   90.00
#
_symmetry.space_group_name_H-M   'P 1'
#
loop_
_entity.id
_entity.type
_entity.pdbx_description
1 polymer ?
#
loop_
_entity_poly.entity_id
_entity_poly.type
_entity_poly.pdbx_seq_one_letter_code
_entity_poly.pdbx_strand_id
1 'polypeptide(L)'
;MIDISKAPAPLFDDPEWHGATDPFVIWHPGRKLWFMYYTQRRATLPNPNGVSWVHGSKIGIATSPDGINWTFAATAKGDHDLTNPLAAQGAGPEPGITWWAPGFVFENNLIHMYVTRVDGVYTNWTGKRNIVHFTSEDGLTFKYVSTAQLSSERVIDASVYKIAGTWYMVYKDEAAGSRTTRSESKDMDTWTNARQVSPDGSQEAPLVFRWKNAWWLIVDAVSNRGLRMYKSENGIDGWQYISTVLTDRNGTRPKDNNVGHHPGIVVQGEGEKEQCLVYYFTHQGNQTVIQLAEIEMGTDGKPICNRNKYAPTTRPAGN
;
A
#
# COMPACT_ATOMS: atom_id res chain seq x y z
N MET A 1 -15.51 -7.44 -12.59
CA MET A 1 -15.19 -8.01 -11.26
C MET A 1 -13.95 -8.90 -11.40
N ILE A 2 -13.09 -8.88 -10.42
CA ILE A 2 -11.87 -9.68 -10.34
C ILE A 2 -12.25 -11.11 -9.96
N ASP A 3 -11.85 -12.09 -10.76
CA ASP A 3 -12.08 -13.52 -10.47
C ASP A 3 -10.86 -14.11 -9.75
N ILE A 4 -10.84 -13.98 -8.43
CA ILE A 4 -9.71 -14.46 -7.61
C ILE A 4 -9.46 -15.96 -7.74
N SER A 5 -10.45 -16.77 -8.11
CA SER A 5 -10.27 -18.22 -8.28
C SER A 5 -9.29 -18.58 -9.41
N LYS A 6 -9.00 -17.62 -10.29
CA LYS A 6 -8.05 -17.75 -11.40
C LYS A 6 -6.71 -17.06 -11.13
N ALA A 7 -6.50 -16.51 -9.93
CA ALA A 7 -5.28 -15.79 -9.62
C ALA A 7 -4.06 -16.70 -9.59
N PRO A 8 -2.95 -16.34 -10.27
CA PRO A 8 -1.69 -17.06 -10.13
C PRO A 8 -1.06 -16.82 -8.75
N ALA A 9 -0.07 -17.62 -8.39
CA ALA A 9 0.78 -17.37 -7.24
C ALA A 9 2.26 -17.64 -7.59
N PRO A 10 3.17 -16.69 -7.27
CA PRO A 10 2.83 -15.36 -6.76
C PRO A 10 2.00 -14.58 -7.78
N LEU A 11 1.19 -13.64 -7.29
CA LEU A 11 0.39 -12.79 -8.16
C LEU A 11 1.27 -11.89 -9.05
N PHE A 12 2.30 -11.32 -8.45
CA PHE A 12 3.25 -10.47 -9.17
C PHE A 12 4.64 -10.51 -8.51
N ASP A 13 5.66 -10.51 -9.34
CA ASP A 13 7.07 -10.38 -8.98
C ASP A 13 7.67 -9.26 -9.83
N ASP A 14 8.36 -8.31 -9.21
CA ASP A 14 9.00 -7.21 -9.94
C ASP A 14 10.13 -7.72 -10.82
N PRO A 15 10.10 -7.47 -12.14
CA PRO A 15 11.08 -8.07 -13.05
C PRO A 15 12.48 -7.43 -12.97
N GLU A 16 12.58 -6.22 -12.40
CA GLU A 16 13.86 -5.51 -12.32
C GLU A 16 14.65 -5.85 -11.05
N TRP A 17 13.97 -5.83 -9.91
CA TRP A 17 14.63 -5.93 -8.61
C TRP A 17 14.11 -7.04 -7.71
N HIS A 18 13.05 -7.78 -8.12
CA HIS A 18 12.37 -8.76 -7.28
C HIS A 18 11.98 -8.20 -5.88
N GLY A 19 11.62 -6.92 -5.85
CA GLY A 19 11.39 -6.16 -4.62
C GLY A 19 10.04 -5.46 -4.57
N ALA A 20 8.99 -6.04 -5.15
CA ALA A 20 7.63 -5.49 -5.10
C ALA A 20 7.05 -5.56 -3.69
N THR A 21 6.77 -4.39 -3.08
CA THR A 21 6.14 -4.26 -1.76
C THR A 21 5.07 -3.18 -1.78
N ASP A 22 4.29 -3.09 -0.72
CA ASP A 22 3.38 -1.97 -0.45
C ASP A 22 2.38 -1.76 -1.62
N PRO A 23 1.62 -2.81 -2.04
CA PRO A 23 0.77 -2.72 -3.21
C PRO A 23 -0.46 -1.85 -2.95
N PHE A 24 -0.76 -0.95 -3.87
CA PHE A 24 -2.03 -0.25 -3.94
C PHE A 24 -2.69 -0.48 -5.30
N VAL A 25 -3.94 -0.94 -5.32
CA VAL A 25 -4.65 -1.32 -6.55
C VAL A 25 -5.84 -0.41 -6.78
N ILE A 26 -5.92 0.16 -7.99
CA ILE A 26 -7.00 1.07 -8.37
C ILE A 26 -7.45 0.81 -9.81
N TRP A 27 -8.76 0.94 -10.07
CA TRP A 27 -9.33 0.91 -11.41
C TRP A 27 -9.23 2.27 -12.07
N HIS A 28 -8.68 2.33 -13.28
CA HIS A 28 -8.63 3.55 -14.09
C HIS A 28 -9.74 3.51 -15.16
N PRO A 29 -10.85 4.25 -14.98
CA PRO A 29 -12.03 4.13 -15.87
C PRO A 29 -11.73 4.56 -17.30
N GLY A 30 -10.92 5.59 -17.52
CA GLY A 30 -10.57 6.09 -18.84
C GLY A 30 -9.70 5.11 -19.64
N ARG A 31 -8.82 4.35 -18.97
CA ARG A 31 -7.98 3.33 -19.62
C ARG A 31 -8.60 1.94 -19.62
N LYS A 32 -9.63 1.72 -18.83
CA LYS A 32 -10.27 0.41 -18.60
C LYS A 32 -9.27 -0.66 -18.20
N LEU A 33 -8.38 -0.30 -17.27
CA LEU A 33 -7.33 -1.15 -16.74
C LEU A 33 -7.26 -0.99 -15.22
N TRP A 34 -6.87 -2.07 -14.56
CA TRP A 34 -6.40 -2.05 -13.20
C TRP A 34 -4.94 -1.59 -13.20
N PHE A 35 -4.59 -0.72 -12.27
CA PHE A 35 -3.24 -0.30 -11.96
C PHE A 35 -2.88 -0.80 -10.58
N MET A 36 -1.73 -1.43 -10.44
CA MET A 36 -1.09 -1.72 -9.18
C MET A 36 0.17 -0.89 -9.10
N TYR A 37 0.22 -0.01 -8.12
CA TYR A 37 1.39 0.76 -7.76
C TYR A 37 2.04 0.10 -6.55
N TYR A 38 3.36 0.09 -6.52
CA TYR A 38 4.09 -0.57 -5.45
C TYR A 38 5.44 0.09 -5.21
N THR A 39 6.00 -0.06 -4.01
CA THR A 39 7.39 0.30 -3.77
C THR A 39 8.28 -0.71 -4.48
N GLN A 40 9.11 -0.25 -5.40
CA GLN A 40 10.10 -1.06 -6.10
C GLN A 40 11.40 -1.04 -5.29
N ARG A 41 11.51 -1.91 -4.29
CA ARG A 41 12.74 -2.06 -3.48
C ARG A 41 13.84 -2.71 -4.31
N ARG A 42 15.07 -2.27 -4.11
CA ARG A 42 16.24 -2.81 -4.80
C ARG A 42 16.72 -4.14 -4.18
N ALA A 43 15.84 -5.13 -4.09
CA ALA A 43 16.05 -6.36 -3.31
C ALA A 43 17.25 -7.20 -3.77
N THR A 44 17.65 -7.07 -5.02
CA THR A 44 18.83 -7.75 -5.62
C THR A 44 20.04 -6.84 -5.73
N LEU A 45 20.06 -5.68 -5.02
CA LEU A 45 21.23 -4.81 -4.96
C LEU A 45 22.46 -5.61 -4.45
N PRO A 46 23.57 -5.63 -5.19
CA PRO A 46 24.78 -6.33 -4.75
C PRO A 46 25.37 -5.73 -3.47
N ASN A 47 25.65 -6.57 -2.48
CA ASN A 47 26.30 -6.21 -1.21
C ASN A 47 25.70 -4.96 -0.53
N PRO A 48 24.40 -4.94 -0.24
CA PRO A 48 23.77 -3.79 0.37
C PRO A 48 24.32 -3.53 1.76
N ASN A 49 24.63 -2.28 2.05
CA ASN A 49 25.05 -1.88 3.39
C ASN A 49 23.81 -1.68 4.28
N GLY A 50 23.62 -2.51 5.28
CA GLY A 50 22.44 -2.48 6.14
C GLY A 50 21.15 -2.60 5.36
N VAL A 51 20.23 -1.64 5.52
CA VAL A 51 18.95 -1.60 4.79
C VAL A 51 18.96 -0.69 3.54
N SER A 52 20.15 -0.39 2.98
CA SER A 52 20.25 0.49 1.80
C SER A 52 19.50 -0.03 0.57
N TRP A 53 19.20 -1.31 0.52
CA TRP A 53 18.40 -1.92 -0.54
C TRP A 53 16.91 -1.52 -0.52
N VAL A 54 16.37 -1.06 0.62
CA VAL A 54 15.01 -0.51 0.70
C VAL A 54 14.97 0.99 0.40
N HIS A 55 16.12 1.65 0.33
CA HIS A 55 16.26 3.06 -0.02
C HIS A 55 16.61 3.24 -1.51
N GLY A 56 16.45 4.47 -2.02
CA GLY A 56 16.62 4.77 -3.45
C GLY A 56 15.61 4.05 -4.33
N SER A 57 14.50 3.58 -3.74
CA SER A 57 13.40 2.91 -4.43
C SER A 57 12.61 3.89 -5.29
N LYS A 58 12.00 3.35 -6.34
CA LYS A 58 11.02 4.01 -7.20
C LYS A 58 9.62 3.51 -6.87
N ILE A 59 8.63 4.09 -7.50
CA ILE A 59 7.27 3.55 -7.52
C ILE A 59 7.11 2.76 -8.81
N GLY A 60 7.00 1.45 -8.69
CA GLY A 60 6.70 0.55 -9.79
C GLY A 60 5.22 0.57 -10.13
N ILE A 61 4.92 0.33 -11.40
CA ILE A 61 3.56 0.29 -11.95
C ILE A 61 3.39 -1.01 -12.73
N ALA A 62 2.42 -1.80 -12.33
CA ALA A 62 1.94 -2.92 -13.11
C ALA A 62 0.49 -2.67 -13.54
N THR A 63 0.09 -3.18 -14.70
CA THR A 63 -1.27 -3.06 -15.21
C THR A 63 -1.89 -4.42 -15.45
N SER A 64 -3.21 -4.47 -15.37
CA SER A 64 -3.98 -5.69 -15.59
C SER A 64 -5.35 -5.38 -16.20
N PRO A 65 -5.84 -6.16 -17.17
CA PRO A 65 -7.20 -6.04 -17.66
C PRO A 65 -8.24 -6.65 -16.72
N ASP A 66 -7.84 -7.57 -15.86
CA ASP A 66 -8.73 -8.42 -15.04
C ASP A 66 -8.42 -8.39 -13.53
N GLY A 67 -7.35 -7.68 -13.10
CA GLY A 67 -6.94 -7.55 -11.69
C GLY A 67 -6.17 -8.75 -11.13
N ILE A 68 -5.89 -9.78 -11.94
CA ILE A 68 -5.13 -10.98 -11.52
C ILE A 68 -3.93 -11.27 -12.42
N ASN A 69 -4.00 -10.95 -13.71
CA ASN A 69 -2.89 -11.10 -14.64
C ASN A 69 -2.18 -9.76 -14.80
N TRP A 70 -1.06 -9.59 -14.09
CA TRP A 70 -0.33 -8.34 -14.01
C TRP A 70 0.91 -8.35 -14.89
N THR A 71 1.12 -7.25 -15.60
CA THR A 71 2.32 -7.00 -16.41
C THR A 71 2.98 -5.72 -15.92
N PHE A 72 4.29 -5.75 -15.72
CA PHE A 72 5.08 -4.55 -15.43
C PHE A 72 4.95 -3.57 -16.59
N ALA A 73 4.51 -2.36 -16.29
CA ALA A 73 4.29 -1.33 -17.30
C ALA A 73 5.43 -0.30 -17.33
N ALA A 74 5.80 0.21 -16.16
CA ALA A 74 6.82 1.25 -16.03
C ALA A 74 7.16 1.47 -14.55
N THR A 75 8.09 2.40 -14.29
CA THR A 75 8.14 3.14 -13.03
C THR A 75 7.44 4.49 -13.20
N ALA A 76 6.88 5.02 -12.12
CA ALA A 76 6.23 6.33 -12.13
C ALA A 76 7.22 7.41 -12.59
N LYS A 77 6.76 8.24 -13.52
CA LYS A 77 7.52 9.39 -14.04
C LYS A 77 6.91 10.68 -13.51
N GLY A 78 7.72 11.70 -13.35
CA GLY A 78 7.26 13.02 -12.93
C GLY A 78 8.39 13.94 -12.53
N ASP A 79 8.00 15.12 -12.12
CA ASP A 79 8.87 16.13 -11.53
C ASP A 79 9.20 15.78 -10.06
N HIS A 80 9.84 16.70 -9.36
CA HIS A 80 10.19 16.56 -7.94
C HIS A 80 11.00 15.30 -7.61
N ASP A 81 11.90 14.89 -8.54
CA ASP A 81 12.77 13.70 -8.46
C ASP A 81 12.05 12.33 -8.48
N LEU A 82 10.77 12.29 -8.81
CA LEU A 82 10.02 11.04 -8.89
C LEU A 82 10.59 10.10 -9.97
N THR A 83 10.98 10.64 -11.12
CA THR A 83 11.51 9.83 -12.23
C THR A 83 12.87 9.22 -11.92
N ASN A 84 13.75 9.98 -11.29
CA ASN A 84 15.14 9.58 -11.11
C ASN A 84 15.66 9.89 -9.69
N PRO A 85 15.12 9.21 -8.67
CA PRO A 85 15.40 9.54 -7.28
C PRO A 85 16.89 9.41 -6.89
N LEU A 86 17.63 8.47 -7.50
CA LEU A 86 19.05 8.30 -7.20
C LEU A 86 19.97 9.39 -7.77
N ALA A 87 19.47 10.19 -8.72
CA ALA A 87 20.21 11.35 -9.23
C ALA A 87 20.00 12.63 -8.40
N ALA A 88 19.06 12.60 -7.45
CA ALA A 88 18.74 13.74 -6.60
C ALA A 88 19.85 14.03 -5.57
N GLN A 89 19.95 15.27 -5.15
CA GLN A 89 20.80 15.69 -4.03
C GLN A 89 20.00 15.54 -2.72
N GLY A 90 20.00 14.34 -2.17
CA GLY A 90 19.34 14.08 -0.88
C GLY A 90 20.17 14.52 0.32
N ALA A 91 19.54 14.74 1.47
CA ALA A 91 20.20 15.11 2.72
C ALA A 91 20.77 13.93 3.50
N GLY A 92 20.67 12.71 2.97
CA GLY A 92 21.15 11.49 3.60
C GLY A 92 22.66 11.28 3.51
N PRO A 93 23.19 10.19 4.11
CA PRO A 93 24.59 9.85 4.04
C PRO A 93 25.08 9.51 2.63
N GLU A 94 24.18 9.10 1.75
CA GLU A 94 24.43 8.91 0.33
C GLU A 94 23.46 9.79 -0.48
N PRO A 95 23.87 10.30 -1.65
CA PRO A 95 22.98 11.06 -2.54
C PRO A 95 21.76 10.26 -2.95
N GLY A 96 20.69 10.97 -3.28
CA GLY A 96 19.44 10.40 -3.72
C GLY A 96 18.30 10.63 -2.74
N ILE A 97 17.14 10.26 -3.17
CA ILE A 97 15.92 10.20 -2.35
C ILE A 97 15.29 8.81 -2.48
N THR A 98 14.31 8.56 -1.65
CA THR A 98 13.60 7.27 -1.58
C THR A 98 12.11 7.53 -1.64
N TRP A 99 11.40 6.74 -2.45
CA TRP A 99 9.96 6.75 -2.53
C TRP A 99 9.38 5.44 -1.98
N TRP A 100 8.43 5.54 -1.02
CA TRP A 100 7.79 4.38 -0.40
C TRP A 100 6.27 4.49 -0.38
N ALA A 101 5.62 3.33 -0.36
CA ALA A 101 4.24 3.11 0.03
C ALA A 101 3.26 4.14 -0.57
N PRO A 102 2.98 4.04 -1.87
CA PRO A 102 2.06 4.95 -2.53
C PRO A 102 0.61 4.63 -2.17
N GLY A 103 -0.16 5.63 -1.74
CA GLY A 103 -1.61 5.57 -1.59
C GLY A 103 -2.31 6.38 -2.67
N PHE A 104 -3.48 5.94 -3.12
CA PHE A 104 -4.16 6.57 -4.25
C PHE A 104 -5.64 6.78 -4.00
N VAL A 105 -6.18 7.81 -4.65
CA VAL A 105 -7.62 8.03 -4.81
C VAL A 105 -7.89 8.60 -6.20
N PHE A 106 -9.01 8.20 -6.79
CA PHE A 106 -9.48 8.74 -8.06
C PHE A 106 -10.58 9.77 -7.79
N GLU A 107 -10.33 11.02 -8.15
CA GLU A 107 -11.27 12.13 -7.97
C GLU A 107 -11.13 13.12 -9.12
N ASN A 108 -12.25 13.66 -9.61
CA ASN A 108 -12.29 14.66 -10.67
C ASN A 108 -11.52 14.27 -11.95
N ASN A 109 -11.61 13.00 -12.36
CA ASN A 109 -10.89 12.41 -13.49
C ASN A 109 -9.37 12.39 -13.37
N LEU A 110 -8.83 12.58 -12.18
CA LEU A 110 -7.42 12.50 -11.87
C LEU A 110 -7.15 11.35 -10.88
N ILE A 111 -6.02 10.72 -11.03
CA ILE A 111 -5.41 9.90 -10.01
C ILE A 111 -4.60 10.83 -9.10
N HIS A 112 -4.92 10.84 -7.81
CA HIS A 112 -4.15 11.51 -6.77
C HIS A 112 -3.29 10.47 -6.07
N MET A 113 -1.98 10.66 -6.06
CA MET A 113 -1.01 9.83 -5.37
C MET A 113 -0.46 10.56 -4.15
N TYR A 114 -0.53 9.92 -2.99
CA TYR A 114 0.15 10.34 -1.77
C TYR A 114 1.24 9.33 -1.46
N VAL A 115 2.48 9.77 -1.55
CA VAL A 115 3.63 8.87 -1.48
C VAL A 115 4.64 9.36 -0.46
N THR A 116 5.23 8.44 0.29
CA THR A 116 6.29 8.78 1.24
C THR A 116 7.57 9.15 0.51
N ARG A 117 8.10 10.34 0.77
CA ARG A 117 9.45 10.77 0.39
C ARG A 117 10.38 10.67 1.59
N VAL A 118 11.49 9.96 1.45
CA VAL A 118 12.62 10.03 2.38
C VAL A 118 13.74 10.79 1.71
N ASP A 119 14.25 11.82 2.37
CA ASP A 119 15.31 12.68 1.83
C ASP A 119 16.68 12.05 2.12
N GLY A 120 17.10 11.16 1.24
CA GLY A 120 18.38 10.44 1.30
C GLY A 120 18.27 8.95 1.06
N VAL A 121 19.45 8.32 0.92
CA VAL A 121 19.66 6.87 0.94
C VAL A 121 20.40 6.53 2.22
N TYR A 122 19.80 5.67 3.04
CA TYR A 122 20.29 5.34 4.37
C TYR A 122 20.61 3.84 4.49
N THR A 123 21.52 3.52 5.40
CA THR A 123 21.85 2.13 5.78
C THR A 123 21.01 1.63 6.95
N ASN A 124 20.15 2.49 7.48
CA ASN A 124 19.27 2.24 8.62
C ASN A 124 17.91 2.93 8.41
N TRP A 125 17.03 2.88 9.40
CA TRP A 125 15.67 3.45 9.33
C TRP A 125 15.59 4.90 9.82
N THR A 126 16.62 5.69 9.62
CA THR A 126 16.64 7.13 9.96
C THR A 126 16.23 8.01 8.77
N GLY A 127 16.27 9.31 8.96
CA GLY A 127 15.95 10.30 7.94
C GLY A 127 14.58 10.93 8.11
N LYS A 128 14.45 12.15 7.61
CA LYS A 128 13.16 12.85 7.50
C LYS A 128 12.31 12.20 6.43
N ARG A 129 11.01 12.16 6.64
CA ARG A 129 10.03 11.57 5.73
C ARG A 129 8.74 12.36 5.77
N ASN A 130 8.27 12.69 4.59
CA ASN A 130 7.05 13.44 4.39
C ASN A 130 6.17 12.74 3.36
N ILE A 131 4.88 13.04 3.39
CA ILE A 131 3.96 12.62 2.34
C ILE A 131 3.92 13.70 1.26
N VAL A 132 4.12 13.30 0.03
CA VAL A 132 4.06 14.16 -1.15
C VAL A 132 2.84 13.80 -1.98
N HIS A 133 2.10 14.83 -2.39
CA HIS A 133 0.93 14.71 -3.24
C HIS A 133 1.28 14.99 -4.69
N PHE A 134 0.91 14.06 -5.56
CA PHE A 134 1.00 14.17 -7.02
C PHE A 134 -0.36 13.90 -7.65
N THR A 135 -0.55 14.38 -8.90
CA THR A 135 -1.72 14.05 -9.73
C THR A 135 -1.31 13.50 -11.09
N SER A 136 -2.16 12.65 -11.67
CA SER A 136 -1.95 12.07 -13.00
C SER A 136 -3.28 11.84 -13.72
N GLU A 137 -3.30 12.13 -15.03
CA GLU A 137 -4.41 11.80 -15.92
C GLU A 137 -4.27 10.38 -16.52
N ASP A 138 -3.03 9.95 -16.70
CA ASP A 138 -2.71 8.72 -17.42
C ASP A 138 -2.29 7.55 -16.52
N GLY A 139 -2.07 7.81 -15.23
CA GLY A 139 -1.59 6.82 -14.26
C GLY A 139 -0.11 6.45 -14.40
N LEU A 140 0.65 7.12 -15.27
CA LEU A 140 2.06 6.83 -15.53
C LEU A 140 2.96 8.04 -15.28
N THR A 141 2.46 9.24 -15.63
CA THR A 141 3.17 10.51 -15.49
C THR A 141 2.46 11.38 -14.46
N PHE A 142 3.18 11.80 -13.45
CA PHE A 142 2.68 12.50 -12.28
C PHE A 142 3.23 13.91 -12.19
N LYS A 143 2.36 14.86 -11.82
CA LYS A 143 2.71 16.26 -11.57
C LYS A 143 2.66 16.51 -10.07
N TYR A 144 3.71 17.12 -9.52
CA TYR A 144 3.75 17.54 -8.13
C TYR A 144 2.65 18.56 -7.83
N VAL A 145 1.99 18.39 -6.71
CA VAL A 145 0.99 19.34 -6.19
C VAL A 145 1.48 19.99 -4.92
N SER A 146 1.76 19.20 -3.89
CA SER A 146 2.17 19.73 -2.59
C SER A 146 2.93 18.69 -1.76
N THR A 147 3.58 19.16 -0.70
CA THR A 147 4.07 18.32 0.40
C THR A 147 3.17 18.54 1.61
N ALA A 148 2.48 17.49 2.05
CA ALA A 148 1.52 17.56 3.13
C ALA A 148 2.19 17.98 4.45
N GLN A 149 1.70 19.03 5.07
CA GLN A 149 2.10 19.42 6.42
C GLN A 149 1.28 18.59 7.41
N LEU A 150 1.92 17.61 8.02
CA LEU A 150 1.28 16.66 8.93
C LEU A 150 1.83 16.80 10.37
N SER A 151 1.52 15.82 11.22
CA SER A 151 1.85 15.83 12.65
C SER A 151 3.36 15.87 12.96
N SER A 152 4.20 15.38 12.07
CA SER A 152 5.66 15.35 12.23
C SER A 152 6.39 15.25 10.89
N GLU A 153 7.74 15.34 10.92
CA GLU A 153 8.61 15.06 9.77
C GLU A 153 9.06 13.58 9.71
N ARG A 154 8.26 12.69 10.28
CA ARG A 154 8.50 11.25 10.28
C ARG A 154 7.20 10.47 10.05
N VAL A 155 6.53 10.80 8.96
CA VAL A 155 5.25 10.22 8.55
C VAL A 155 5.39 9.41 7.28
N ILE A 156 4.75 8.23 7.24
CA ILE A 156 4.78 7.31 6.10
C ILE A 156 3.40 6.66 5.87
N ASP A 157 3.25 5.96 4.75
CA ASP A 157 2.15 5.05 4.43
C ASP A 157 0.77 5.74 4.45
N ALA A 158 0.64 6.82 3.70
CA ALA A 158 -0.61 7.56 3.65
C ALA A 158 -1.67 6.87 2.80
N SER A 159 -2.89 6.81 3.31
CA SER A 159 -4.09 6.42 2.56
C SER A 159 -5.18 7.47 2.76
N VAL A 160 -5.86 7.86 1.68
CA VAL A 160 -6.84 8.94 1.65
C VAL A 160 -8.22 8.40 1.28
N TYR A 161 -9.25 8.90 1.98
CA TYR A 161 -10.64 8.55 1.74
C TYR A 161 -11.56 9.74 2.03
N LYS A 162 -12.82 9.66 1.58
CA LYS A 162 -13.79 10.77 1.69
C LYS A 162 -15.05 10.33 2.42
N ILE A 163 -15.49 11.12 3.38
CA ILE A 163 -16.78 10.94 4.07
C ILE A 163 -17.50 12.28 4.13
N ALA A 164 -18.74 12.32 3.66
CA ALA A 164 -19.62 13.51 3.74
C ALA A 164 -18.93 14.81 3.28
N GLY A 165 -18.17 14.75 2.19
CA GLY A 165 -17.51 15.92 1.61
C GLY A 165 -16.21 16.35 2.29
N THR A 166 -15.76 15.63 3.33
CA THR A 166 -14.47 15.85 3.99
C THR A 166 -13.51 14.73 3.60
N TRP A 167 -12.29 15.09 3.25
CA TRP A 167 -11.19 14.17 3.00
C TRP A 167 -10.50 13.83 4.31
N TYR A 168 -10.13 12.59 4.47
CA TYR A 168 -9.36 12.07 5.59
C TYR A 168 -8.13 11.35 5.06
N MET A 169 -6.99 11.59 5.69
CA MET A 169 -5.76 10.85 5.47
C MET A 169 -5.42 10.08 6.73
N VAL A 170 -5.24 8.77 6.63
CA VAL A 170 -4.60 7.96 7.67
C VAL A 170 -3.17 7.67 7.27
N TYR A 171 -2.26 7.73 8.22
CA TYR A 171 -0.83 7.52 8.02
C TYR A 171 -0.17 7.01 9.29
N LYS A 172 1.03 6.46 9.18
CA LYS A 172 1.87 6.12 10.32
C LYS A 172 2.69 7.34 10.74
N ASP A 173 2.59 7.75 12.00
CA ASP A 173 3.47 8.73 12.60
C ASP A 173 4.53 8.04 13.46
N GLU A 174 5.76 7.97 12.96
CA GLU A 174 6.87 7.33 13.66
C GLU A 174 7.38 8.15 14.85
N ALA A 175 7.21 9.47 14.83
CA ALA A 175 7.55 10.31 15.96
C ALA A 175 6.57 10.12 17.13
N ALA A 176 5.34 9.70 16.84
CA ALA A 176 4.30 9.40 17.82
C ALA A 176 4.20 7.90 18.18
N GLY A 177 5.32 7.17 18.18
CA GLY A 177 5.35 5.75 18.54
C GLY A 177 4.89 4.81 17.43
N SER A 178 5.04 5.21 16.16
CA SER A 178 4.63 4.43 14.99
C SER A 178 3.16 4.05 15.02
N ARG A 179 2.30 5.00 15.33
CA ARG A 179 0.85 4.77 15.45
C ARG A 179 0.10 5.35 14.27
N THR A 180 -1.06 4.75 14.01
CA THR A 180 -1.98 5.30 13.00
C THR A 180 -2.54 6.63 13.48
N THR A 181 -2.26 7.67 12.70
CA THR A 181 -2.74 9.04 12.88
C THR A 181 -3.65 9.41 11.72
N ARG A 182 -4.67 10.23 11.97
CA ARG A 182 -5.59 10.75 10.98
C ARG A 182 -5.49 12.27 10.92
N SER A 183 -5.50 12.83 9.74
CA SER A 183 -5.73 14.25 9.47
C SER A 183 -6.94 14.43 8.56
N GLU A 184 -7.49 15.64 8.47
CA GLU A 184 -8.64 15.97 7.63
C GLU A 184 -8.36 17.17 6.74
N SER A 185 -9.03 17.21 5.56
CA SER A 185 -8.88 18.25 4.56
C SER A 185 -10.20 18.55 3.83
N LYS A 186 -10.34 19.78 3.32
CA LYS A 186 -11.44 20.18 2.43
C LYS A 186 -11.01 20.25 0.97
N ASP A 187 -9.72 20.35 0.71
CA ASP A 187 -9.12 20.62 -0.60
C ASP A 187 -8.11 19.56 -1.06
N MET A 188 -7.83 18.52 -0.26
CA MET A 188 -6.84 17.47 -0.49
C MET A 188 -5.37 17.91 -0.32
N ASP A 189 -5.10 19.17 -0.01
CA ASP A 189 -3.76 19.75 0.11
C ASP A 189 -3.46 20.29 1.50
N THR A 190 -4.43 20.97 2.12
CA THR A 190 -4.34 21.53 3.47
C THR A 190 -4.86 20.52 4.49
N TRP A 191 -3.96 19.91 5.26
CA TRP A 191 -4.28 18.88 6.24
C TRP A 191 -4.22 19.43 7.65
N THR A 192 -5.28 19.17 8.43
CA THR A 192 -5.45 19.72 9.80
C THR A 192 -5.96 18.63 10.76
N ASN A 193 -6.10 18.98 12.04
CA ASN A 193 -6.72 18.16 13.08
C ASN A 193 -6.10 16.77 13.21
N ALA A 194 -4.77 16.69 13.21
CA ALA A 194 -4.04 15.44 13.41
C ALA A 194 -4.42 14.77 14.74
N ARG A 195 -4.87 13.50 14.68
CA ARG A 195 -5.25 12.71 15.85
C ARG A 195 -4.79 11.27 15.69
N GLN A 196 -4.25 10.70 16.75
CA GLN A 196 -4.06 9.26 16.81
C GLN A 196 -5.44 8.58 16.85
N VAL A 197 -5.66 7.57 15.99
CA VAL A 197 -6.95 6.88 15.86
C VAL A 197 -6.92 5.42 16.29
N SER A 198 -5.74 4.80 16.38
CA SER A 198 -5.61 3.44 16.90
C SER A 198 -5.00 3.44 18.30
N PRO A 199 -5.62 2.72 19.26
CA PRO A 199 -5.11 2.58 20.62
C PRO A 199 -3.91 1.64 20.73
N ASP A 200 -3.75 0.72 19.76
CA ASP A 200 -2.77 -0.36 19.84
C ASP A 200 -1.39 0.06 19.34
N GLY A 201 -0.35 -0.63 19.79
CA GLY A 201 1.08 -0.41 19.56
C GLY A 201 1.52 -0.02 18.15
N SER A 202 2.78 -0.28 17.82
CA SER A 202 3.35 0.09 16.51
C SER A 202 2.61 -0.55 15.35
N GLN A 203 2.22 0.26 14.37
CA GLN A 203 1.46 -0.11 13.18
C GLN A 203 2.02 0.61 11.97
N GLU A 204 1.77 0.08 10.77
CA GLU A 204 2.08 0.72 9.50
C GLU A 204 1.00 0.39 8.45
N ALA A 205 1.09 1.00 7.28
CA ALA A 205 0.17 0.76 6.16
C ALA A 205 -1.32 0.90 6.52
N PRO A 206 -1.76 1.96 7.18
CA PRO A 206 -3.18 2.11 7.50
C PRO A 206 -4.00 2.36 6.24
N LEU A 207 -5.11 1.63 6.08
CA LEU A 207 -6.04 1.82 4.98
C LEU A 207 -7.48 1.71 5.49
N VAL A 208 -8.29 2.73 5.19
CA VAL A 208 -9.72 2.77 5.55
C VAL A 208 -10.57 2.46 4.33
N PHE A 209 -11.55 1.57 4.50
CA PHE A 209 -12.45 1.15 3.44
C PHE A 209 -13.84 0.79 3.99
N ARG A 210 -14.81 0.70 3.08
CA ARG A 210 -16.16 0.24 3.42
C ARG A 210 -16.37 -1.16 2.87
N TRP A 211 -16.89 -2.06 3.73
CA TRP A 211 -17.20 -3.43 3.37
C TRP A 211 -18.31 -3.97 4.28
N LYS A 212 -19.30 -4.68 3.71
CA LYS A 212 -20.46 -5.24 4.43
C LYS A 212 -21.17 -4.17 5.28
N ASN A 213 -21.44 -3.01 4.67
CA ASN A 213 -22.09 -1.87 5.31
C ASN A 213 -21.38 -1.32 6.56
N ALA A 214 -20.13 -1.64 6.79
CA ALA A 214 -19.32 -1.16 7.91
C ALA A 214 -18.07 -0.44 7.41
N TRP A 215 -17.52 0.44 8.25
CA TRP A 215 -16.21 1.04 8.05
C TRP A 215 -15.13 0.18 8.71
N TRP A 216 -14.10 -0.08 7.96
CA TRP A 216 -12.96 -0.88 8.39
C TRP A 216 -11.67 -0.08 8.25
N LEU A 217 -10.78 -0.22 9.23
CA LEU A 217 -9.39 0.16 9.16
C LEU A 217 -8.56 -1.14 9.22
N ILE A 218 -7.72 -1.34 8.23
CA ILE A 218 -6.73 -2.42 8.24
C ILE A 218 -5.34 -1.80 8.38
N VAL A 219 -4.47 -2.42 9.15
CA VAL A 219 -3.08 -1.99 9.39
C VAL A 219 -2.15 -3.19 9.44
N ASP A 220 -0.90 -3.02 9.05
CA ASP A 220 0.15 -4.00 9.33
C ASP A 220 0.62 -3.85 10.78
N ALA A 221 0.52 -4.91 11.55
CA ALA A 221 1.06 -4.94 12.91
C ALA A 221 2.57 -5.21 12.85
N VAL A 222 3.37 -4.17 12.98
CA VAL A 222 4.84 -4.23 12.93
C VAL A 222 5.40 -5.45 13.69
N SER A 223 6.50 -6.02 13.19
CA SER A 223 7.16 -7.22 13.75
C SER A 223 6.47 -8.55 13.40
N ASN A 224 6.03 -8.71 12.17
CA ASN A 224 5.50 -9.96 11.61
C ASN A 224 4.27 -10.51 12.39
N ARG A 225 3.34 -9.63 12.75
CA ARG A 225 2.15 -9.99 13.50
C ARG A 225 0.88 -10.06 12.65
N GLY A 226 0.99 -9.88 11.32
CA GLY A 226 -0.12 -9.91 10.38
C GLY A 226 -0.91 -8.59 10.32
N LEU A 227 -2.05 -8.63 9.66
CA LEU A 227 -2.87 -7.46 9.39
C LEU A 227 -4.01 -7.36 10.40
N ARG A 228 -4.03 -6.32 11.22
CA ARG A 228 -5.09 -6.05 12.18
C ARG A 228 -6.24 -5.32 11.53
N MET A 229 -7.44 -5.74 11.85
CA MET A 229 -8.68 -5.14 11.39
C MET A 229 -9.46 -4.51 12.53
N TYR A 230 -9.85 -3.27 12.34
CA TYR A 230 -10.66 -2.48 13.26
C TYR A 230 -11.96 -2.08 12.57
N LYS A 231 -13.02 -1.94 13.33
CA LYS A 231 -14.33 -1.49 12.89
C LYS A 231 -14.69 -0.16 13.53
N SER A 232 -15.36 0.72 12.78
CA SER A 232 -15.93 1.98 13.25
C SER A 232 -17.34 2.17 12.69
N GLU A 233 -18.20 2.85 13.44
CA GLU A 233 -19.54 3.20 12.99
C GLU A 233 -19.53 4.33 11.96
N ASN A 234 -18.65 5.30 12.14
CA ASN A 234 -18.59 6.51 11.31
C ASN A 234 -17.42 6.57 10.32
N GLY A 235 -16.45 5.64 10.43
CA GLY A 235 -15.25 5.61 9.59
C GLY A 235 -14.22 6.70 9.91
N ILE A 236 -14.41 7.44 10.99
CA ILE A 236 -13.55 8.58 11.37
C ILE A 236 -12.82 8.31 12.67
N ASP A 237 -13.57 7.92 13.69
CA ASP A 237 -13.08 7.69 15.06
C ASP A 237 -13.72 6.43 15.67
N GLY A 238 -13.40 6.12 16.93
CA GLY A 238 -14.02 5.01 17.65
C GLY A 238 -13.66 3.62 17.11
N TRP A 239 -12.47 3.47 16.53
CA TRP A 239 -11.98 2.21 15.98
C TRP A 239 -11.81 1.14 17.05
N GLN A 240 -12.52 0.03 16.90
CA GLN A 240 -12.46 -1.13 17.78
C GLN A 240 -11.76 -2.29 17.08
N TYR A 241 -10.77 -2.88 17.73
CA TYR A 241 -10.10 -4.08 17.23
C TYR A 241 -11.09 -5.27 17.14
N ILE A 242 -11.08 -5.95 16.00
CA ILE A 242 -11.98 -7.08 15.75
C ILE A 242 -11.18 -8.38 15.55
N SER A 243 -10.19 -8.40 14.64
CA SER A 243 -9.43 -9.60 14.33
C SER A 243 -8.07 -9.27 13.71
N THR A 244 -7.26 -10.30 13.55
CA THR A 244 -6.00 -10.21 12.78
C THR A 244 -6.00 -11.31 11.73
N VAL A 245 -5.65 -10.97 10.50
CA VAL A 245 -5.57 -11.89 9.37
C VAL A 245 -4.14 -12.00 8.85
N LEU A 246 -3.85 -13.04 8.05
CA LEU A 246 -2.55 -13.29 7.42
C LEU A 246 -1.37 -13.38 8.42
N THR A 247 -1.62 -13.94 9.58
CA THR A 247 -0.63 -14.13 10.65
C THR A 247 0.19 -15.42 10.50
N ASP A 248 -0.39 -16.41 9.81
CA ASP A 248 0.23 -17.72 9.66
C ASP A 248 1.37 -17.71 8.63
N ARG A 249 2.21 -18.73 8.72
CA ARG A 249 3.28 -19.00 7.76
C ARG A 249 3.07 -20.30 7.01
N ASN A 250 1.84 -20.81 7.03
CA ASN A 250 1.44 -22.10 6.50
C ASN A 250 0.79 -21.97 5.11
N GLY A 251 1.03 -20.87 4.41
CA GLY A 251 0.60 -20.72 3.02
C GLY A 251 1.21 -21.84 2.16
N THR A 252 0.36 -22.53 1.42
CA THR A 252 0.77 -23.61 0.50
C THR A 252 0.97 -23.15 -0.92
N ARG A 253 0.56 -21.91 -1.21
CA ARG A 253 0.75 -21.28 -2.52
C ARG A 253 2.22 -20.90 -2.71
N PRO A 254 2.74 -20.91 -3.96
CA PRO A 254 4.12 -20.52 -4.24
C PRO A 254 4.49 -19.16 -3.67
N LYS A 255 5.61 -19.10 -2.95
CA LYS A 255 6.15 -17.90 -2.28
C LYS A 255 5.17 -17.22 -1.29
N ASP A 256 4.17 -17.96 -0.76
CA ASP A 256 3.17 -17.44 0.18
C ASP A 256 3.28 -18.04 1.60
N ASN A 257 4.45 -18.51 1.94
CA ASN A 257 4.76 -19.20 3.20
C ASN A 257 5.30 -18.26 4.29
N ASN A 258 4.96 -16.98 4.24
CA ASN A 258 5.35 -15.99 5.25
C ASN A 258 4.16 -15.12 5.64
N VAL A 259 4.29 -14.33 6.71
CA VAL A 259 3.27 -13.35 7.13
C VAL A 259 2.96 -12.39 5.99
N GLY A 260 1.70 -12.04 5.83
CA GLY A 260 1.28 -11.02 4.86
C GLY A 260 1.51 -9.61 5.41
N HIS A 261 2.03 -8.72 4.57
CA HIS A 261 2.39 -7.36 4.90
C HIS A 261 1.71 -6.33 3.99
N HIS A 262 1.52 -5.13 4.52
CA HIS A 262 1.11 -3.91 3.83
C HIS A 262 -0.08 -4.11 2.87
N PRO A 263 -1.32 -4.01 3.36
CA PRO A 263 -2.50 -4.38 2.59
C PRO A 263 -2.88 -3.32 1.55
N GLY A 264 -3.16 -3.76 0.31
CA GLY A 264 -3.98 -3.03 -0.65
C GLY A 264 -5.36 -3.67 -0.72
N ILE A 265 -6.44 -2.92 -0.62
CA ILE A 265 -7.80 -3.45 -0.56
C ILE A 265 -8.59 -3.08 -1.81
N VAL A 266 -9.29 -4.06 -2.37
CA VAL A 266 -10.33 -3.85 -3.38
C VAL A 266 -11.62 -4.50 -2.88
N VAL A 267 -12.67 -3.68 -2.70
CA VAL A 267 -14.01 -4.17 -2.43
C VAL A 267 -14.80 -4.14 -3.73
N GLN A 268 -15.43 -5.24 -4.08
CA GLN A 268 -16.21 -5.39 -5.31
C GLN A 268 -17.51 -6.15 -5.08
N GLY A 269 -18.49 -5.96 -5.98
CA GLY A 269 -19.82 -6.56 -5.86
C GLY A 269 -20.72 -5.75 -4.94
N GLU A 270 -21.92 -6.27 -4.68
CA GLU A 270 -22.94 -5.60 -3.87
C GLU A 270 -23.67 -6.60 -2.97
N GLY A 271 -24.15 -6.13 -1.82
CA GLY A 271 -24.96 -6.92 -0.87
C GLY A 271 -24.22 -8.17 -0.38
N GLU A 272 -24.88 -9.33 -0.48
CA GLU A 272 -24.30 -10.61 -0.04
C GLU A 272 -23.11 -11.06 -0.90
N LYS A 273 -23.06 -10.61 -2.15
CA LYS A 273 -21.98 -10.93 -3.11
C LYS A 273 -20.77 -10.00 -2.99
N GLU A 274 -20.79 -9.06 -2.05
CA GLU A 274 -19.69 -8.14 -1.84
C GLU A 274 -18.45 -8.91 -1.33
N GLN A 275 -17.34 -8.80 -2.06
CA GLN A 275 -16.06 -9.42 -1.77
C GLN A 275 -15.04 -8.37 -1.33
N CYS A 276 -14.20 -8.72 -0.37
CA CYS A 276 -13.06 -7.92 0.06
C CYS A 276 -11.77 -8.63 -0.32
N LEU A 277 -11.10 -8.13 -1.34
CA LEU A 277 -9.84 -8.66 -1.85
C LEU A 277 -8.68 -7.92 -1.19
N VAL A 278 -7.69 -8.66 -0.68
CA VAL A 278 -6.47 -8.11 -0.09
C VAL A 278 -5.27 -8.50 -0.95
N TYR A 279 -4.61 -7.48 -1.49
CA TYR A 279 -3.28 -7.57 -2.08
C TYR A 279 -2.28 -7.32 -0.96
N TYR A 280 -1.28 -8.17 -0.83
CA TYR A 280 -0.28 -8.07 0.22
C TYR A 280 1.05 -8.58 -0.31
N PHE A 281 2.13 -8.23 0.36
CA PHE A 281 3.41 -8.83 -0.01
C PHE A 281 3.90 -9.82 1.05
N THR A 282 4.76 -10.73 0.61
CA THR A 282 5.47 -11.68 1.47
C THR A 282 6.96 -11.62 1.21
N HIS A 283 7.74 -11.75 2.29
CA HIS A 283 9.19 -11.80 2.23
C HIS A 283 9.70 -13.17 1.78
N GLN A 284 10.74 -13.14 0.93
CA GLN A 284 11.54 -14.28 0.46
C GLN A 284 13.03 -13.92 0.66
N GLY A 285 13.46 -13.75 1.91
CA GLY A 285 14.70 -13.06 2.25
C GLY A 285 14.55 -11.55 2.01
N ASN A 286 15.47 -10.93 1.26
CA ASN A 286 15.32 -9.54 0.83
C ASN A 286 14.32 -9.39 -0.32
N GLN A 287 14.14 -10.42 -1.14
CA GLN A 287 13.16 -10.41 -2.21
C GLN A 287 11.73 -10.44 -1.65
N THR A 288 10.79 -9.92 -2.42
CA THR A 288 9.38 -9.85 -2.06
C THR A 288 8.51 -10.08 -3.29
N VAL A 289 7.34 -10.64 -3.07
CA VAL A 289 6.34 -10.84 -4.11
C VAL A 289 4.97 -10.39 -3.62
N ILE A 290 4.13 -9.96 -4.55
CA ILE A 290 2.73 -9.64 -4.25
C ILE A 290 1.89 -10.91 -4.36
N GLN A 291 0.98 -11.08 -3.42
CA GLN A 291 -0.01 -12.14 -3.33
C GLN A 291 -1.42 -11.54 -3.31
N LEU A 292 -2.43 -12.39 -3.49
CA LEU A 292 -3.84 -12.02 -3.44
C LEU A 292 -4.62 -13.05 -2.63
N ALA A 293 -5.44 -12.58 -1.71
CA ALA A 293 -6.38 -13.41 -0.96
C ALA A 293 -7.73 -12.69 -0.79
N GLU A 294 -8.73 -13.42 -0.28
CA GLU A 294 -10.04 -12.87 0.05
C GLU A 294 -10.18 -12.81 1.58
N ILE A 295 -10.60 -11.65 2.08
CA ILE A 295 -11.06 -11.48 3.45
C ILE A 295 -12.56 -11.79 3.46
N GLU A 296 -12.96 -12.72 4.29
CA GLU A 296 -14.35 -13.15 4.43
C GLU A 296 -14.86 -12.86 5.83
N MET A 297 -16.19 -12.80 5.99
CA MET A 297 -16.81 -12.73 7.30
C MET A 297 -16.97 -14.15 7.85
N GLY A 298 -16.31 -14.46 8.94
CA GLY A 298 -16.48 -15.72 9.65
C GLY A 298 -17.86 -15.86 10.27
N THR A 299 -18.21 -17.07 10.70
CA THR A 299 -19.51 -17.37 11.32
C THR A 299 -19.72 -16.67 12.67
N ASP A 300 -18.64 -16.21 13.30
CA ASP A 300 -18.64 -15.40 14.52
C ASP A 300 -18.73 -13.89 14.25
N GLY A 301 -18.90 -13.48 12.97
CA GLY A 301 -18.98 -12.09 12.54
C GLY A 301 -17.64 -11.36 12.52
N LYS A 302 -16.51 -12.07 12.59
CA LYS A 302 -15.18 -11.48 12.50
C LYS A 302 -14.54 -11.74 11.13
N PRO A 303 -13.76 -10.78 10.58
CA PRO A 303 -12.98 -11.00 9.38
C PRO A 303 -11.95 -12.13 9.57
N ILE A 304 -11.90 -13.02 8.59
CA ILE A 304 -10.93 -14.10 8.46
C ILE A 304 -10.32 -14.07 7.06
N CYS A 305 -9.15 -14.65 6.88
CA CYS A 305 -8.51 -14.77 5.57
C CYS A 305 -7.86 -16.14 5.44
N ASN A 306 -8.42 -16.99 4.59
CA ASN A 306 -7.79 -18.24 4.18
C ASN A 306 -7.06 -18.06 2.86
N ARG A 307 -5.76 -17.81 2.91
CA ARG A 307 -4.92 -17.62 1.73
C ARG A 307 -4.82 -18.85 0.83
N ASN A 308 -5.13 -20.03 1.35
CA ASN A 308 -5.12 -21.31 0.63
C ASN A 308 -6.50 -21.68 0.03
N LYS A 309 -7.51 -20.80 0.14
CA LYS A 309 -8.88 -21.05 -0.33
C LYS A 309 -8.94 -21.43 -1.82
N TYR A 310 -8.12 -20.77 -2.63
CA TYR A 310 -8.07 -20.98 -4.07
C TYR A 310 -6.73 -21.60 -4.48
N ALA A 311 -6.77 -22.70 -5.23
CA ALA A 311 -5.57 -23.28 -5.81
C ALA A 311 -4.98 -22.29 -6.83
N PRO A 312 -3.65 -22.06 -6.84
CA PRO A 312 -3.04 -21.16 -7.79
C PRO A 312 -3.15 -21.70 -9.21
N THR A 313 -3.49 -20.85 -10.17
CA THR A 313 -3.34 -21.18 -11.59
C THR A 313 -1.88 -21.03 -11.99
N THR A 314 -1.39 -21.88 -12.90
CA THR A 314 -0.07 -21.71 -13.50
C THR A 314 -0.11 -20.48 -14.41
N ARG A 315 0.89 -19.59 -14.28
CA ARG A 315 1.06 -18.52 -15.28
C ARG A 315 1.19 -19.14 -16.66
N PRO A 316 0.50 -18.61 -17.70
CA PRO A 316 0.85 -18.95 -19.06
C PRO A 316 2.34 -18.68 -19.27
N ALA A 317 3.07 -19.66 -19.83
CA ALA A 317 4.46 -19.48 -20.20
C ALA A 317 4.54 -18.42 -21.30
N GLY A 318 5.15 -17.29 -21.04
CA GLY A 318 5.48 -16.26 -22.03
C GLY A 318 4.53 -15.05 -22.00
N ASN A 319 4.96 -14.05 -21.26
CA ASN A 319 4.96 -12.63 -21.69
C ASN A 319 5.92 -11.86 -20.80
#